data_673981fa1195259fda5e2e94f86b1c56
#
_entry.id   673981fa1195259fda5e2e94f86b1c56
#
_cell.length_a   1.000
_cell.length_b   1.000
_cell.length_c   1.000
_cell.angle_alpha   90.00
_cell.angle_beta   90.00
_cell.angle_gamma   90.00
#
_symmetry.space_group_name_H-M   'P 1'
#
loop_
_entity.id
_entity.type
_entity.pdbx_description
1 polymer ?
#
loop_
_entity_poly.entity_id
_entity_poly.type
_entity_poly.pdbx_seq_one_letter_code
_entity_poly.pdbx_strand_id
1 'polypeptide(L)'
;AYYLWREIMNPSWTNYFYWLLVVSVLVFALEVWLPWRKKQKVLRKDFWLDLFYLFFNFFLFSLVGYNAVSDVFVELFKDGLAGIGITNLMAIEVTSFPFWTQLLILFVIADFIQWNIHRLLHRVPFLWEFHKVHHSVKEMGFAAQFRFHFMETVIYKALQYIPLAMIGFGVEQFIVIHMIAVFIGHLNHANLNWDYGPLKYMLNNPKMHLWHHAKKIPGAQKYGVNYGLSLSLWDYIFGTAHMPYHQAELE
;
A
#
# COMPACT_ATOMS: atom_id res chain seq x y z
N ALA A 1 20.03 -10.31 12.28
CA ALA A 1 19.72 -11.73 12.55
C ALA A 1 19.13 -11.94 13.94
N TYR A 2 19.83 -11.51 15.03
CA TYR A 2 19.37 -11.72 16.42
C TYR A 2 18.03 -11.05 16.73
N TYR A 3 17.81 -9.80 16.27
CA TYR A 3 16.54 -9.08 16.44
C TYR A 3 15.37 -9.84 15.80
N LEU A 4 15.51 -10.24 14.53
CA LEU A 4 14.49 -11.03 13.83
C LEU A 4 14.17 -12.35 14.53
N TRP A 5 15.21 -13.05 14.98
CA TRP A 5 15.03 -14.30 15.72
C TRP A 5 14.23 -14.08 17.01
N ARG A 6 14.55 -13.01 17.74
CA ARG A 6 13.84 -12.64 18.95
C ARG A 6 12.37 -12.32 18.68
N GLU A 7 12.07 -11.55 17.63
CA GLU A 7 10.69 -11.21 17.24
C GLU A 7 9.89 -12.45 16.81
N ILE A 8 10.52 -13.37 16.11
CA ILE A 8 9.88 -14.65 15.71
C ILE A 8 9.63 -15.54 16.91
N MET A 9 10.56 -15.62 17.86
CA MET A 9 10.44 -16.51 19.02
C MET A 9 9.56 -15.96 20.14
N ASN A 10 9.29 -14.66 20.15
CA ASN A 10 8.45 -13.99 21.15
C ASN A 10 7.28 -13.28 20.47
N PRO A 11 6.27 -14.03 20.00
CA PRO A 11 5.12 -13.45 19.31
C PRO A 11 4.35 -12.53 20.25
N SER A 12 4.05 -11.32 19.78
CA SER A 12 3.16 -10.36 20.42
C SER A 12 2.11 -9.89 19.42
N TRP A 13 1.00 -9.36 19.91
CA TRP A 13 -0.03 -8.81 19.03
C TRP A 13 0.45 -7.59 18.22
N THR A 14 1.51 -6.90 18.67
CA THR A 14 2.18 -5.83 17.93
C THR A 14 3.21 -6.34 16.92
N ASN A 15 3.44 -7.65 16.86
CA ASN A 15 4.39 -8.23 15.94
C ASN A 15 3.81 -8.29 14.52
N TYR A 16 4.23 -7.35 13.69
CA TYR A 16 3.80 -7.19 12.31
C TYR A 16 4.00 -8.46 11.45
N PHE A 17 5.04 -9.25 11.70
CA PHE A 17 5.35 -10.45 10.92
C PHE A 17 4.21 -11.47 10.95
N TYR A 18 3.68 -11.76 12.14
CA TYR A 18 2.61 -12.75 12.28
C TYR A 18 1.29 -12.27 11.64
N TRP A 19 0.97 -11.00 11.79
CA TRP A 19 -0.20 -10.43 11.13
C TRP A 19 -0.09 -10.48 9.61
N LEU A 20 1.09 -10.13 9.07
CA LEU A 20 1.36 -10.25 7.64
C LEU A 20 1.17 -11.68 7.15
N LEU A 21 1.68 -12.66 7.88
CA LEU A 21 1.51 -14.08 7.55
C LEU A 21 0.04 -14.50 7.56
N VAL A 22 -0.70 -14.16 8.63
CA VAL A 22 -2.13 -14.48 8.77
C VAL A 22 -2.94 -13.87 7.63
N VAL A 23 -2.75 -12.58 7.36
CA VAL A 23 -3.46 -11.87 6.30
C VAL A 23 -3.14 -12.47 4.92
N SER A 24 -1.87 -12.77 4.65
CA SER A 24 -1.44 -13.36 3.38
C SER A 24 -2.04 -14.76 3.17
N VAL A 25 -2.02 -15.62 4.19
CA VAL A 25 -2.61 -16.96 4.13
C VAL A 25 -4.13 -16.89 3.94
N LEU A 26 -4.80 -15.97 4.64
CA LEU A 26 -6.25 -15.77 4.52
C LEU A 26 -6.64 -15.37 3.09
N VAL A 27 -5.98 -14.36 2.52
CA VAL A 27 -6.31 -13.90 1.17
C VAL A 27 -5.89 -14.91 0.11
N PHE A 28 -4.78 -15.62 0.31
CA PHE A 28 -4.41 -16.74 -0.55
C PHE A 28 -5.47 -17.85 -0.56
N ALA A 29 -5.99 -18.23 0.60
CA ALA A 29 -7.07 -19.20 0.70
C ALA A 29 -8.33 -18.73 -0.03
N LEU A 30 -8.72 -17.45 0.12
CA LEU A 30 -9.84 -16.87 -0.62
C LEU A 30 -9.62 -16.92 -2.13
N GLU A 31 -8.42 -16.59 -2.60
CA GLU A 31 -8.06 -16.64 -4.03
C GLU A 31 -8.14 -18.07 -4.60
N VAL A 32 -7.74 -19.06 -3.81
CA VAL A 32 -7.82 -20.49 -4.20
C VAL A 32 -9.27 -20.99 -4.23
N TRP A 33 -10.09 -20.60 -3.26
CA TRP A 33 -11.47 -21.08 -3.14
C TRP A 33 -12.46 -20.37 -4.05
N LEU A 34 -12.23 -19.09 -4.34
CA LEU A 34 -13.15 -18.19 -5.08
C LEU A 34 -12.47 -17.51 -6.29
N PRO A 35 -11.72 -18.24 -7.13
CA PRO A 35 -10.98 -17.61 -8.20
C PRO A 35 -11.90 -17.01 -9.27
N TRP A 36 -11.67 -15.76 -9.64
CA TRP A 36 -12.33 -15.12 -10.79
C TRP A 36 -11.91 -15.78 -12.11
N ARG A 37 -10.61 -15.85 -12.35
CA ARG A 37 -10.01 -16.48 -13.54
C ARG A 37 -9.69 -17.92 -13.23
N LYS A 38 -10.66 -18.81 -13.45
CA LYS A 38 -10.55 -20.26 -13.15
C LYS A 38 -9.43 -20.98 -13.89
N LYS A 39 -8.98 -20.44 -15.04
CA LYS A 39 -7.87 -21.00 -15.83
C LYS A 39 -6.49 -20.54 -15.34
N GLN A 40 -6.42 -19.52 -14.52
CA GLN A 40 -5.17 -19.05 -13.92
C GLN A 40 -4.67 -20.08 -12.91
N LYS A 41 -3.40 -20.44 -13.01
CA LYS A 41 -2.79 -21.36 -12.04
C LYS A 41 -2.72 -20.70 -10.66
N VAL A 42 -2.93 -21.48 -9.61
CA VAL A 42 -2.79 -21.02 -8.21
C VAL A 42 -1.37 -20.48 -7.98
N LEU A 43 -0.34 -21.26 -8.35
CA LEU A 43 1.04 -20.79 -8.43
C LEU A 43 1.27 -20.28 -9.86
N ARG A 44 0.85 -19.02 -10.10
CA ARG A 44 1.00 -18.35 -11.39
C ARG A 44 2.47 -18.15 -11.77
N LYS A 45 2.73 -17.82 -13.04
CA LYS A 45 4.08 -17.75 -13.61
C LYS A 45 5.09 -16.96 -12.75
N ASP A 46 4.67 -15.83 -12.22
CA ASP A 46 5.55 -14.92 -11.49
C ASP A 46 5.39 -15.01 -9.95
N PHE A 47 4.69 -16.02 -9.44
CA PHE A 47 4.42 -16.17 -8.01
C PHE A 47 5.69 -16.14 -7.15
N TRP A 48 6.72 -16.87 -7.57
CA TRP A 48 8.00 -16.90 -6.84
C TRP A 48 8.77 -15.59 -6.92
N LEU A 49 8.61 -14.83 -8.00
CA LEU A 49 9.16 -13.48 -8.11
C LEU A 49 8.47 -12.53 -7.13
N ASP A 50 7.15 -12.61 -6.99
CA ASP A 50 6.42 -11.80 -6.02
C ASP A 50 6.81 -12.15 -4.59
N LEU A 51 6.97 -13.44 -4.30
CA LEU A 51 7.44 -13.91 -3.00
C LEU A 51 8.87 -13.44 -2.72
N PHE A 52 9.76 -13.43 -3.73
CA PHE A 52 11.08 -12.83 -3.61
C PHE A 52 10.98 -11.35 -3.23
N TYR A 53 10.14 -10.55 -3.91
CA TYR A 53 9.95 -9.14 -3.58
C TYR A 53 9.38 -8.94 -2.18
N LEU A 54 8.45 -9.78 -1.74
CA LEU A 54 7.95 -9.78 -0.37
C LEU A 54 9.11 -9.89 0.65
N PHE A 55 9.95 -10.93 0.48
CA PHE A 55 11.09 -11.14 1.38
C PHE A 55 12.12 -10.00 1.27
N PHE A 56 12.47 -9.60 0.06
CA PHE A 56 13.46 -8.56 -0.18
C PHE A 56 13.01 -7.21 0.38
N ASN A 57 11.81 -6.75 0.04
CA ASN A 57 11.33 -5.43 0.45
C ASN A 57 10.99 -5.40 1.94
N PHE A 58 10.41 -6.46 2.46
CA PHE A 58 9.95 -6.50 3.84
C PHE A 58 11.09 -6.79 4.82
N PHE A 59 11.84 -7.86 4.57
CA PHE A 59 12.85 -8.30 5.54
C PHE A 59 14.20 -7.65 5.33
N LEU A 60 14.70 -7.63 4.11
CA LEU A 60 16.05 -7.16 3.88
C LEU A 60 16.11 -5.63 3.86
N PHE A 61 15.26 -5.01 3.05
CA PHE A 61 15.32 -3.56 2.84
C PHE A 61 14.69 -2.78 3.99
N SER A 62 13.49 -3.16 4.48
CA SER A 62 12.86 -2.43 5.58
C SER A 62 13.61 -2.57 6.88
N LEU A 63 14.22 -3.73 7.16
CA LEU A 63 14.92 -3.98 8.42
C LEU A 63 16.33 -3.42 8.44
N VAL A 64 17.08 -3.53 7.36
CA VAL A 64 18.50 -3.14 7.30
C VAL A 64 18.65 -1.76 6.70
N GLY A 65 18.08 -1.53 5.52
CA GLY A 65 18.28 -0.28 4.79
C GLY A 65 17.56 0.91 5.40
N TYR A 66 16.30 0.71 5.78
CA TYR A 66 15.48 1.81 6.30
C TYR A 66 15.93 2.28 7.68
N ASN A 67 16.23 1.37 8.61
CA ASN A 67 16.71 1.75 9.95
C ASN A 67 18.05 2.50 9.90
N ALA A 68 18.89 2.22 8.90
CA ALA A 68 20.16 2.93 8.75
C ALA A 68 20.02 4.35 8.15
N VAL A 69 18.90 4.63 7.47
CA VAL A 69 18.71 5.88 6.71
C VAL A 69 17.60 6.76 7.30
N SER A 70 16.68 6.18 8.09
CA SER A 70 15.52 6.90 8.62
C SER A 70 15.88 8.10 9.48
N ASP A 71 16.87 7.97 10.36
CA ASP A 71 17.26 9.04 11.28
C ASP A 71 17.77 10.27 10.52
N VAL A 72 18.59 10.03 9.51
CA VAL A 72 19.12 11.10 8.64
C VAL A 72 17.99 11.82 7.91
N PHE A 73 17.00 11.07 7.37
CA PHE A 73 15.85 11.67 6.68
C PHE A 73 14.94 12.45 7.64
N VAL A 74 14.70 11.93 8.85
CA VAL A 74 13.90 12.62 9.87
C VAL A 74 14.56 13.94 10.28
N GLU A 75 15.88 13.94 10.50
CA GLU A 75 16.62 15.14 10.84
C GLU A 75 16.60 16.16 9.70
N LEU A 76 16.93 15.77 8.47
CA LEU A 76 16.87 16.65 7.30
C LEU A 76 15.46 17.24 7.08
N PHE A 77 14.42 16.45 7.31
CA PHE A 77 13.05 16.91 7.18
C PHE A 77 12.69 17.93 8.27
N LYS A 78 13.08 17.68 9.53
CA LYS A 78 12.91 18.62 10.65
C LYS A 78 13.66 19.92 10.42
N ASP A 79 14.91 19.84 9.97
CA ASP A 79 15.74 21.00 9.68
C ASP A 79 15.16 21.83 8.52
N GLY A 80 14.67 21.16 7.49
CA GLY A 80 13.99 21.82 6.36
C GLY A 80 12.73 22.57 6.80
N LEU A 81 11.92 21.97 7.68
CA LEU A 81 10.74 22.63 8.25
C LEU A 81 11.12 23.79 9.19
N ALA A 82 12.13 23.60 10.03
CA ALA A 82 12.64 24.67 10.92
C ALA A 82 13.17 25.85 10.10
N GLY A 83 13.82 25.59 8.95
CA GLY A 83 14.30 26.62 8.02
C GLY A 83 13.20 27.52 7.44
N ILE A 84 11.95 27.05 7.39
CA ILE A 84 10.77 27.84 7.00
C ILE A 84 9.88 28.24 8.18
N GLY A 85 10.42 28.15 9.42
CA GLY A 85 9.76 28.58 10.65
C GLY A 85 8.76 27.56 11.25
N ILE A 86 8.69 26.34 10.74
CA ILE A 86 7.82 25.28 11.27
C ILE A 86 8.65 24.40 12.22
N THR A 87 8.57 24.69 13.51
CA THR A 87 9.27 23.93 14.56
C THR A 87 8.40 22.89 15.26
N ASN A 88 7.07 22.95 15.06
CA ASN A 88 6.12 21.98 15.61
C ASN A 88 4.98 21.76 14.61
N LEU A 89 4.80 20.50 14.19
CA LEU A 89 3.68 20.08 13.32
C LEU A 89 2.41 19.69 14.10
N MET A 90 2.46 19.67 15.43
CA MET A 90 1.30 19.35 16.25
C MET A 90 0.30 20.51 16.26
N ALA A 91 -0.28 20.80 15.10
CA ALA A 91 -1.41 21.71 14.97
C ALA A 91 -2.71 21.15 15.56
N ILE A 92 -2.79 19.82 15.70
CA ILE A 92 -3.91 19.09 16.29
C ILE A 92 -3.31 18.11 17.31
N GLU A 93 -3.73 18.19 18.55
CA GLU A 93 -3.31 17.25 19.59
C GLU A 93 -4.10 15.92 19.43
N VAL A 94 -3.68 15.10 18.48
CA VAL A 94 -4.35 13.83 18.13
C VAL A 94 -4.40 12.85 19.30
N THR A 95 -3.43 12.93 20.21
CA THR A 95 -3.35 12.10 21.41
C THR A 95 -4.48 12.35 22.41
N SER A 96 -5.14 13.49 22.36
CA SER A 96 -6.32 13.84 23.19
C SER A 96 -7.59 13.09 22.75
N PHE A 97 -7.64 12.58 21.51
CA PHE A 97 -8.80 11.86 21.02
C PHE A 97 -8.82 10.39 21.49
N PRO A 98 -10.01 9.77 21.60
CA PRO A 98 -10.11 8.32 21.82
C PRO A 98 -9.35 7.52 20.74
N PHE A 99 -8.79 6.38 21.12
CA PHE A 99 -7.97 5.53 20.23
C PHE A 99 -8.62 5.26 18.86
N TRP A 100 -9.92 4.91 18.84
CA TRP A 100 -10.66 4.65 17.60
C TRP A 100 -10.79 5.89 16.70
N THR A 101 -10.92 7.07 17.28
CA THR A 101 -10.95 8.34 16.54
C THR A 101 -9.59 8.61 15.93
N GLN A 102 -8.50 8.36 16.67
CA GLN A 102 -7.13 8.47 16.14
C GLN A 102 -6.93 7.53 14.96
N LEU A 103 -7.39 6.26 15.05
CA LEU A 103 -7.30 5.30 13.94
C LEU A 103 -8.07 5.77 12.71
N LEU A 104 -9.29 6.28 12.88
CA LEU A 104 -10.09 6.79 11.76
C LEU A 104 -9.41 7.98 11.08
N ILE A 105 -8.93 8.94 11.85
CA ILE A 105 -8.23 10.13 11.32
C ILE A 105 -6.96 9.68 10.58
N LEU A 106 -6.15 8.82 11.20
CA LEU A 106 -4.93 8.30 10.60
C LEU A 106 -5.23 7.55 9.29
N PHE A 107 -6.25 6.68 9.28
CA PHE A 107 -6.64 5.91 8.10
C PHE A 107 -6.99 6.82 6.91
N VAL A 108 -7.86 7.81 7.15
CA VAL A 108 -8.32 8.72 6.09
C VAL A 108 -7.18 9.58 5.56
N ILE A 109 -6.36 10.17 6.47
CA ILE A 109 -5.25 11.03 6.06
C ILE A 109 -4.15 10.21 5.37
N ALA A 110 -3.79 9.06 5.92
CA ALA A 110 -2.76 8.19 5.35
C ALA A 110 -3.14 7.70 3.96
N ASP A 111 -4.40 7.27 3.77
CA ASP A 111 -4.89 6.80 2.48
C ASP A 111 -4.96 7.94 1.44
N PHE A 112 -5.36 9.15 1.84
CA PHE A 112 -5.33 10.32 0.96
C PHE A 112 -3.90 10.69 0.52
N ILE A 113 -2.95 10.69 1.45
CA ILE A 113 -1.54 10.95 1.13
C ILE A 113 -1.03 9.85 0.18
N GLN A 114 -1.33 8.59 0.47
CA GLN A 114 -0.95 7.45 -0.36
C GLN A 114 -1.51 7.56 -1.78
N TRP A 115 -2.79 7.93 -1.94
CA TRP A 115 -3.41 8.18 -3.23
C TRP A 115 -2.68 9.27 -4.03
N ASN A 116 -2.28 10.37 -3.38
CA ASN A 116 -1.50 11.43 -4.02
C ASN A 116 -0.10 10.95 -4.44
N ILE A 117 0.60 10.22 -3.57
CA ILE A 117 1.91 9.63 -3.89
C ILE A 117 1.77 8.69 -5.09
N HIS A 118 0.76 7.82 -5.09
CA HIS A 118 0.50 6.88 -6.17
C HIS A 118 0.28 7.60 -7.52
N ARG A 119 -0.50 8.68 -7.53
CA ARG A 119 -0.63 9.55 -8.71
C ARG A 119 0.70 10.15 -9.16
N LEU A 120 1.55 10.59 -8.24
CA LEU A 120 2.88 11.12 -8.57
C LEU A 120 3.76 10.03 -9.19
N LEU A 121 3.75 8.81 -8.67
CA LEU A 121 4.48 7.66 -9.23
C LEU A 121 4.10 7.41 -10.69
N HIS A 122 2.85 7.62 -11.07
CA HIS A 122 2.39 7.49 -12.46
C HIS A 122 2.66 8.70 -13.35
N ARG A 123 2.74 9.92 -12.78
CA ARG A 123 2.83 11.17 -13.56
C ARG A 123 4.25 11.65 -13.78
N VAL A 124 5.14 11.38 -12.81
CA VAL A 124 6.53 11.82 -12.87
C VAL A 124 7.37 10.72 -13.50
N PRO A 125 7.98 10.94 -14.70
CA PRO A 125 8.69 9.89 -15.42
C PRO A 125 9.79 9.19 -14.60
N PHE A 126 10.55 9.94 -13.81
CA PHE A 126 11.58 9.37 -12.94
C PHE A 126 10.99 8.43 -11.87
N LEU A 127 9.85 8.78 -11.28
CA LEU A 127 9.18 7.96 -10.27
C LEU A 127 8.52 6.73 -10.89
N TRP A 128 8.02 6.85 -12.12
CA TRP A 128 7.48 5.73 -12.88
C TRP A 128 8.51 4.62 -13.11
N GLU A 129 9.79 4.95 -13.29
CA GLU A 129 10.85 3.96 -13.45
C GLU A 129 10.93 2.96 -12.28
N PHE A 130 10.54 3.37 -11.09
CA PHE A 130 10.41 2.49 -9.93
C PHE A 130 9.06 1.76 -9.94
N HIS A 131 7.97 2.50 -10.14
CA HIS A 131 6.60 1.98 -10.04
C HIS A 131 6.22 1.01 -11.17
N LYS A 132 6.85 1.10 -12.34
CA LYS A 132 6.65 0.13 -13.43
C LYS A 132 7.02 -1.32 -13.05
N VAL A 133 7.84 -1.53 -12.00
CA VAL A 133 8.10 -2.86 -11.46
C VAL A 133 6.82 -3.46 -10.90
N HIS A 134 6.01 -2.66 -10.19
CA HIS A 134 4.69 -3.04 -9.70
C HIS A 134 3.73 -3.35 -10.86
N HIS A 135 3.74 -2.53 -11.90
CA HIS A 135 2.91 -2.71 -13.09
C HIS A 135 3.40 -3.81 -14.05
N SER A 136 4.56 -4.43 -13.80
CA SER A 136 5.08 -5.53 -14.64
C SER A 136 4.35 -6.88 -14.42
N VAL A 137 3.33 -6.89 -13.58
CA VAL A 137 2.52 -8.08 -13.26
C VAL A 137 1.68 -8.48 -14.47
N LYS A 138 1.86 -9.73 -14.95
CA LYS A 138 1.10 -10.28 -16.09
C LYS A 138 -0.17 -11.02 -15.67
N GLU A 139 -0.16 -11.60 -14.50
CA GLU A 139 -1.28 -12.31 -13.89
C GLU A 139 -1.44 -11.83 -12.46
N MET A 140 -2.57 -11.18 -12.16
CA MET A 140 -2.85 -10.66 -10.81
C MET A 140 -3.07 -11.82 -9.83
N GLY A 141 -2.52 -11.68 -8.64
CA GLY A 141 -2.71 -12.53 -7.49
C GLY A 141 -2.26 -11.78 -6.24
N PHE A 142 -2.73 -12.18 -5.06
CA PHE A 142 -2.55 -11.44 -3.80
C PHE A 142 -1.09 -11.00 -3.54
N ALA A 143 -0.11 -11.85 -3.87
CA ALA A 143 1.30 -11.59 -3.64
C ALA A 143 1.87 -10.48 -4.54
N ALA A 144 1.19 -10.14 -5.66
CA ALA A 144 1.61 -9.07 -6.56
C ALA A 144 1.67 -7.69 -5.89
N GLN A 145 0.92 -7.51 -4.81
CA GLN A 145 0.99 -6.29 -3.99
C GLN A 145 2.43 -5.94 -3.57
N PHE A 146 3.26 -6.93 -3.30
CA PHE A 146 4.63 -6.72 -2.83
C PHE A 146 5.68 -6.64 -3.94
N ARG A 147 5.28 -6.83 -5.22
CA ARG A 147 6.17 -6.60 -6.36
C ARG A 147 6.33 -5.11 -6.58
N PHE A 148 7.27 -4.49 -5.90
CA PHE A 148 7.63 -3.09 -6.11
C PHE A 148 9.12 -2.87 -5.90
N HIS A 149 9.64 -1.82 -6.50
CA HIS A 149 11.03 -1.43 -6.32
C HIS A 149 11.23 -0.87 -4.91
N PHE A 150 12.36 -1.20 -4.25
CA PHE A 150 12.64 -0.76 -2.88
C PHE A 150 12.59 0.78 -2.69
N MET A 151 12.88 1.55 -3.74
CA MET A 151 12.76 3.02 -3.71
C MET A 151 11.33 3.49 -3.45
N GLU A 152 10.31 2.73 -3.82
CA GLU A 152 8.94 3.07 -3.44
C GLU A 152 8.73 3.03 -1.93
N THR A 153 9.36 2.08 -1.23
CA THR A 153 9.32 2.04 0.24
C THR A 153 9.93 3.32 0.83
N VAL A 154 11.03 3.82 0.25
CA VAL A 154 11.66 5.08 0.70
C VAL A 154 10.71 6.26 0.46
N ILE A 155 10.12 6.34 -0.74
CA ILE A 155 9.20 7.43 -1.12
C ILE A 155 7.97 7.43 -0.20
N TYR A 156 7.30 6.28 -0.04
CA TYR A 156 6.12 6.19 0.82
C TYR A 156 6.45 6.49 2.28
N LYS A 157 7.53 5.93 2.81
CA LYS A 157 7.91 6.19 4.21
C LYS A 157 8.29 7.65 4.44
N ALA A 158 9.03 8.27 3.53
CA ALA A 158 9.41 9.66 3.66
C ALA A 158 8.21 10.63 3.54
N LEU A 159 7.34 10.41 2.55
CA LEU A 159 6.24 11.33 2.25
C LEU A 159 4.95 11.05 3.03
N GLN A 160 4.77 9.85 3.56
CA GLN A 160 3.57 9.46 4.28
C GLN A 160 3.83 9.25 5.78
N TYR A 161 4.73 8.34 6.15
CA TYR A 161 4.87 7.95 7.56
C TYR A 161 5.58 9.00 8.41
N ILE A 162 6.61 9.65 7.89
CA ILE A 162 7.35 10.67 8.67
C ILE A 162 6.44 11.84 9.04
N PRO A 163 5.71 12.48 8.10
CA PRO A 163 4.78 13.57 8.45
C PRO A 163 3.70 13.14 9.44
N LEU A 164 3.14 11.94 9.28
CA LEU A 164 2.10 11.44 10.17
C LEU A 164 2.64 11.17 11.58
N ALA A 165 3.86 10.63 11.70
CA ALA A 165 4.51 10.46 13.00
C ALA A 165 4.78 11.81 13.69
N MET A 166 5.12 12.85 12.93
CA MET A 166 5.31 14.20 13.48
C MET A 166 4.01 14.86 13.96
N ILE A 167 2.84 14.44 13.45
CA ILE A 167 1.52 14.90 13.93
C ILE A 167 1.17 14.27 15.30
N GLY A 168 1.93 13.28 15.76
CA GLY A 168 1.77 12.66 17.08
C GLY A 168 1.03 11.34 17.12
N PHE A 169 0.82 10.68 15.96
CA PHE A 169 0.31 9.31 15.95
C PHE A 169 1.35 8.33 16.48
N GLY A 170 0.91 7.40 17.33
CA GLY A 170 1.78 6.38 17.93
C GLY A 170 2.05 5.19 17.00
N VAL A 171 3.07 4.41 17.34
CA VAL A 171 3.47 3.20 16.59
C VAL A 171 2.33 2.18 16.52
N GLU A 172 1.54 2.05 17.57
CA GLU A 172 0.41 1.13 17.65
C GLU A 172 -0.65 1.44 16.58
N GLN A 173 -1.04 2.71 16.47
CA GLN A 173 -1.98 3.17 15.45
C GLN A 173 -1.45 2.91 14.04
N PHE A 174 -0.16 3.14 13.80
CA PHE A 174 0.47 2.84 12.52
C PHE A 174 0.44 1.34 12.19
N ILE A 175 0.73 0.46 13.14
CA ILE A 175 0.69 -1.00 12.92
C ILE A 175 -0.73 -1.41 12.52
N VAL A 176 -1.75 -0.98 13.26
CA VAL A 176 -3.15 -1.35 12.98
C VAL A 176 -3.57 -0.87 11.59
N ILE A 177 -3.35 0.40 11.27
CA ILE A 177 -3.75 0.97 9.97
C ILE A 177 -2.94 0.34 8.82
N HIS A 178 -1.66 0.10 9.02
CA HIS A 178 -0.82 -0.56 8.03
C HIS A 178 -1.30 -1.99 7.74
N MET A 179 -1.68 -2.75 8.77
CA MET A 179 -2.23 -4.10 8.58
C MET A 179 -3.57 -4.09 7.83
N ILE A 180 -4.44 -3.13 8.12
CA ILE A 180 -5.69 -2.92 7.35
C ILE A 180 -5.36 -2.62 5.89
N ALA A 181 -4.43 -1.72 5.63
CA ALA A 181 -4.02 -1.37 4.26
C ALA A 181 -3.38 -2.57 3.51
N VAL A 182 -2.57 -3.38 4.19
CA VAL A 182 -1.99 -4.62 3.62
C VAL A 182 -3.08 -5.62 3.28
N PHE A 183 -4.06 -5.83 4.17
CA PHE A 183 -5.19 -6.73 3.91
C PHE A 183 -6.01 -6.29 2.69
N ILE A 184 -6.38 -5.02 2.63
CA ILE A 184 -7.13 -4.46 1.49
C ILE A 184 -6.28 -4.54 0.22
N GLY A 185 -5.00 -4.22 0.29
CA GLY A 185 -4.09 -4.33 -0.85
C GLY A 185 -3.96 -5.76 -1.37
N HIS A 186 -3.87 -6.76 -0.49
CA HIS A 186 -3.90 -8.17 -0.89
C HIS A 186 -5.21 -8.53 -1.60
N LEU A 187 -6.36 -8.11 -1.05
CA LEU A 187 -7.67 -8.35 -1.68
C LEU A 187 -7.72 -7.71 -3.07
N ASN A 188 -7.26 -6.47 -3.20
CA ASN A 188 -7.28 -5.73 -4.47
C ASN A 188 -6.43 -6.37 -5.56
N HIS A 189 -5.32 -7.01 -5.20
CA HIS A 189 -4.46 -7.74 -6.14
C HIS A 189 -4.90 -9.18 -6.36
N ALA A 190 -5.73 -9.74 -5.48
CA ALA A 190 -6.17 -11.13 -5.57
C ALA A 190 -7.03 -11.41 -6.81
N ASN A 191 -6.96 -12.65 -7.29
CA ASN A 191 -7.79 -13.14 -8.39
C ASN A 191 -9.26 -13.36 -7.95
N LEU A 192 -9.92 -12.29 -7.49
CA LEU A 192 -11.28 -12.29 -6.94
C LEU A 192 -12.24 -11.46 -7.81
N ASN A 193 -13.47 -11.95 -8.01
CA ASN A 193 -14.52 -11.25 -8.76
C ASN A 193 -15.38 -10.35 -7.84
N TRP A 194 -14.73 -9.54 -7.02
CA TRP A 194 -15.44 -8.69 -6.04
C TRP A 194 -15.43 -7.23 -6.48
N ASP A 195 -16.59 -6.58 -6.42
CA ASP A 195 -16.78 -5.15 -6.70
C ASP A 195 -17.42 -4.39 -5.52
N TYR A 196 -17.79 -5.11 -4.46
CA TYR A 196 -18.41 -4.59 -3.23
C TYR A 196 -19.75 -3.86 -3.44
N GLY A 197 -20.41 -4.00 -4.60
CA GLY A 197 -21.70 -3.36 -4.89
C GLY A 197 -21.65 -1.84 -4.68
N PRO A 198 -22.60 -1.26 -3.89
CA PRO A 198 -22.59 0.19 -3.62
C PRO A 198 -21.37 0.70 -2.87
N LEU A 199 -20.68 -0.15 -2.08
CA LEU A 199 -19.47 0.24 -1.35
C LEU A 199 -18.29 0.55 -2.26
N LYS A 200 -18.35 0.19 -3.55
CA LYS A 200 -17.34 0.57 -4.56
C LYS A 200 -17.09 2.07 -4.66
N TYR A 201 -18.04 2.91 -4.27
CA TYR A 201 -17.87 4.36 -4.26
C TYR A 201 -17.04 4.88 -3.08
N MET A 202 -16.81 4.03 -2.09
CA MET A 202 -16.00 4.34 -0.90
C MET A 202 -14.74 3.48 -0.81
N LEU A 203 -14.86 2.18 -1.10
CA LEU A 203 -13.79 1.19 -0.95
C LEU A 203 -13.28 0.73 -2.30
N ASN A 204 -11.96 0.75 -2.46
CA ASN A 204 -11.33 0.13 -3.61
C ASN A 204 -11.53 -1.40 -3.54
N ASN A 205 -11.52 -2.05 -4.68
CA ASN A 205 -11.85 -3.46 -4.81
C ASN A 205 -11.01 -4.14 -5.90
N PRO A 206 -10.98 -5.49 -5.94
CA PRO A 206 -10.18 -6.24 -6.91
C PRO A 206 -10.43 -5.85 -8.38
N LYS A 207 -11.67 -5.56 -8.76
CA LYS A 207 -11.99 -5.16 -10.14
C LYS A 207 -11.47 -3.77 -10.48
N MET A 208 -11.60 -2.81 -9.58
CA MET A 208 -11.07 -1.46 -9.78
C MET A 208 -9.54 -1.50 -9.89
N HIS A 209 -8.89 -2.23 -9.00
CA HIS A 209 -7.44 -2.32 -8.98
C HIS A 209 -6.88 -3.09 -10.17
N LEU A 210 -7.60 -4.09 -10.68
CA LEU A 210 -7.25 -4.75 -11.94
C LEU A 210 -7.23 -3.76 -13.12
N TRP A 211 -8.17 -2.80 -13.17
CA TRP A 211 -8.17 -1.74 -14.18
C TRP A 211 -7.02 -0.74 -13.98
N HIS A 212 -6.57 -0.55 -12.75
CA HIS A 212 -5.37 0.24 -12.48
C HIS A 212 -4.12 -0.38 -13.15
N HIS A 213 -4.00 -1.70 -13.15
CA HIS A 213 -2.93 -2.45 -13.81
C HIS A 213 -3.18 -2.73 -15.30
N ALA A 214 -4.26 -2.22 -15.88
CA ALA A 214 -4.60 -2.54 -17.26
C ALA A 214 -3.60 -1.95 -18.27
N LYS A 215 -3.21 -2.77 -19.24
CA LYS A 215 -2.34 -2.38 -20.37
C LYS A 215 -2.93 -1.24 -21.20
N LYS A 216 -4.23 -1.26 -21.39
CA LYS A 216 -4.96 -0.24 -22.15
C LYS A 216 -5.95 0.45 -21.24
N ILE A 217 -5.78 1.73 -21.06
CA ILE A 217 -6.67 2.61 -20.32
C ILE A 217 -7.42 3.55 -21.27
N PRO A 218 -8.59 4.08 -20.87
CA PRO A 218 -9.33 5.05 -21.68
C PRO A 218 -8.44 6.24 -22.07
N GLY A 219 -8.53 6.67 -23.33
CA GLY A 219 -7.66 7.71 -23.89
C GLY A 219 -7.68 9.07 -23.15
N ALA A 220 -8.74 9.36 -22.40
CA ALA A 220 -8.84 10.56 -21.56
C ALA A 220 -7.96 10.49 -20.30
N GLN A 221 -7.52 9.30 -19.89
CA GLN A 221 -6.79 9.05 -18.62
C GLN A 221 -5.32 8.71 -18.90
N LYS A 222 -4.59 9.64 -19.50
CA LYS A 222 -3.21 9.46 -19.98
C LYS A 222 -2.25 8.78 -18.99
N TYR A 223 -2.41 8.98 -17.70
CA TYR A 223 -1.44 8.52 -16.67
C TYR A 223 -1.94 7.35 -15.84
N GLY A 224 -3.17 6.91 -16.03
CA GLY A 224 -3.76 5.81 -15.26
C GLY A 224 -5.12 6.14 -14.65
N VAL A 225 -5.70 5.16 -13.98
CA VAL A 225 -7.01 5.21 -13.32
C VAL A 225 -6.92 4.51 -11.96
N ASN A 226 -7.87 4.73 -11.07
CA ASN A 226 -8.06 3.97 -9.82
C ASN A 226 -6.80 3.92 -8.93
N TYR A 227 -6.29 5.08 -8.54
CA TYR A 227 -5.07 5.19 -7.73
C TYR A 227 -5.27 4.85 -6.25
N GLY A 228 -6.52 4.72 -5.77
CA GLY A 228 -6.82 4.35 -4.40
C GLY A 228 -6.26 2.98 -4.04
N LEU A 229 -5.70 2.84 -2.83
CA LEU A 229 -5.40 1.51 -2.29
C LEU A 229 -6.58 1.01 -1.46
N SER A 230 -6.97 1.73 -0.41
CA SER A 230 -8.09 1.33 0.45
C SER A 230 -9.38 2.04 0.08
N LEU A 231 -9.33 3.35 -0.13
CA LEU A 231 -10.49 4.16 -0.47
C LEU A 231 -10.49 4.51 -1.96
N SER A 232 -11.53 4.11 -2.66
CA SER A 232 -11.85 4.57 -4.02
C SER A 232 -12.47 5.97 -4.03
N LEU A 233 -12.89 6.46 -2.86
CA LEU A 233 -13.54 7.78 -2.68
C LEU A 233 -12.76 8.90 -3.39
N TRP A 234 -11.43 8.89 -3.26
CA TRP A 234 -10.57 9.89 -3.90
C TRP A 234 -10.63 9.82 -5.44
N ASP A 235 -10.70 8.61 -6.00
CA ASP A 235 -10.81 8.43 -7.43
C ASP A 235 -12.14 8.97 -7.97
N TYR A 236 -13.24 8.81 -7.23
CA TYR A 236 -14.52 9.41 -7.59
C TYR A 236 -14.53 10.93 -7.43
N ILE A 237 -13.99 11.46 -6.34
CA ILE A 237 -13.92 12.91 -6.10
C ILE A 237 -13.06 13.61 -7.15
N PHE A 238 -11.93 13.02 -7.53
CA PHE A 238 -10.97 13.63 -8.44
C PHE A 238 -11.08 13.13 -9.91
N GLY A 239 -12.13 12.38 -10.23
CA GLY A 239 -12.46 11.97 -11.60
C GLY A 239 -11.48 10.97 -12.23
N THR A 240 -10.83 10.13 -11.40
CA THR A 240 -9.91 9.07 -11.85
C THR A 240 -10.51 7.67 -11.71
N ALA A 241 -11.76 7.54 -11.24
CA ALA A 241 -12.44 6.26 -11.12
C ALA A 241 -12.80 5.67 -12.50
N HIS A 242 -12.49 4.39 -12.69
CA HIS A 242 -12.82 3.65 -13.91
C HIS A 242 -13.07 2.17 -13.56
N MET A 243 -14.29 1.71 -13.76
CA MET A 243 -14.68 0.32 -13.51
C MET A 243 -15.74 -0.14 -14.53
N PRO A 244 -15.36 -0.40 -15.79
CA PRO A 244 -16.27 -0.94 -16.79
C PRO A 244 -16.62 -2.41 -16.51
N TYR A 245 -17.69 -2.91 -17.14
CA TYR A 245 -18.22 -4.26 -16.88
C TYR A 245 -17.35 -5.40 -17.45
N HIS A 246 -16.50 -5.12 -18.47
CA HIS A 246 -15.62 -6.14 -19.06
C HIS A 246 -14.29 -6.24 -18.30
N GLN A 247 -13.56 -7.34 -18.52
CA GLN A 247 -12.26 -7.57 -17.88
C GLN A 247 -11.16 -6.69 -18.49
N ALA A 248 -10.24 -6.23 -17.64
CA ALA A 248 -9.03 -5.57 -18.07
C ALA A 248 -8.01 -6.58 -18.62
N GLU A 249 -7.26 -6.19 -19.65
CA GLU A 249 -6.08 -6.89 -20.13
C GLU A 249 -4.84 -6.38 -19.38
N LEU A 250 -4.04 -7.27 -18.81
CA LEU A 250 -2.76 -6.97 -18.17
C LEU A 250 -1.62 -7.05 -19.19
N GLU A 251 -0.47 -6.48 -18.84
CA GLU A 251 0.75 -6.51 -19.68
C GLU A 251 1.35 -7.91 -19.84
#